data_a25ca680aa2489504ad0889d52acdb0d
#
_entry.id   a25ca680aa2489504ad0889d52acdb0d
#
_cell.length_a   1.000
_cell.length_b   1.000
_cell.length_c   1.000
_cell.angle_alpha   90.00
_cell.angle_beta   90.00
_cell.angle_gamma   90.00
#
_symmetry.space_group_name_H-M   'P 1'
#
loop_
_entity.id
_entity.type
_entity.pdbx_description
1 polymer ?
#
loop_
_entity_poly.entity_id
_entity_poly.type
_entity_poly.pdbx_seq_one_letter_code
_entity_poly.pdbx_strand_id
1 'polypeptide(L)'
;YKFNVVVVSKCLPQEAGNWFEGRTYVNGQPQSGHKVVFSYAQDGPPATAPVQSGPHEGYPGWDAGYYSHIIRTNGPQAGNWYAWIVDDNGNRISEVGNWQFKGPGGDCNQVVVDFDSRP
;
A
#
# COMPACT_ATOMS: atom_id res chain seq x y z
N TYR A 1 -4.37 -16.71 4.29
CA TYR A 1 -3.51 -15.59 4.64
C TYR A 1 -3.93 -14.95 5.96
N LYS A 2 -2.97 -14.36 6.66
CA LYS A 2 -3.24 -13.62 7.90
C LYS A 2 -4.12 -12.38 7.63
N PHE A 3 -3.86 -11.66 6.54
CA PHE A 3 -4.67 -10.53 6.11
C PHE A 3 -5.47 -10.95 4.89
N ASN A 4 -6.72 -11.33 5.10
CA ASN A 4 -7.59 -11.92 4.10
C ASN A 4 -8.65 -10.95 3.55
N VAL A 5 -8.59 -9.69 3.96
CA VAL A 5 -9.45 -8.62 3.45
C VAL A 5 -8.57 -7.52 2.90
N VAL A 6 -8.75 -7.22 1.61
CA VAL A 6 -8.08 -6.11 0.96
C VAL A 6 -9.15 -5.24 0.33
N VAL A 7 -9.18 -3.98 0.70
CA VAL A 7 -10.17 -3.04 0.20
C VAL A 7 -9.48 -1.92 -0.55
N VAL A 8 -9.76 -1.79 -1.84
CA VAL A 8 -9.39 -0.62 -2.63
C VAL A 8 -10.57 0.34 -2.52
N SER A 9 -10.47 1.29 -1.59
CA SER A 9 -11.63 2.06 -1.15
C SER A 9 -11.89 3.33 -1.94
N LYS A 10 -10.86 3.96 -2.46
CA LYS A 10 -11.01 5.20 -3.25
C LYS A 10 -9.71 5.54 -3.97
N CYS A 11 -9.81 6.46 -4.92
CA CYS A 11 -8.66 7.07 -5.56
C CYS A 11 -8.79 8.58 -5.57
N LEU A 12 -7.66 9.27 -5.64
CA LEU A 12 -7.59 10.72 -5.59
C LEU A 12 -6.71 11.24 -6.73
N PRO A 13 -6.94 12.48 -7.20
CA PRO A 13 -6.04 13.11 -8.17
C PRO A 13 -4.65 13.31 -7.56
N GLN A 14 -3.62 13.06 -8.35
CA GLN A 14 -2.24 13.29 -7.93
C GLN A 14 -1.37 13.52 -9.16
N GLU A 15 -0.67 14.64 -9.21
CA GLU A 15 0.18 15.00 -10.34
C GLU A 15 1.68 14.82 -10.06
N ALA A 16 2.05 14.60 -8.78
CA ALA A 16 3.45 14.44 -8.39
C ALA A 16 4.00 13.04 -8.70
N GLY A 17 3.14 12.05 -8.84
CA GLY A 17 3.56 10.67 -9.07
C GLY A 17 2.43 9.68 -8.82
N ASN A 18 2.81 8.41 -8.68
CA ASN A 18 1.89 7.34 -8.31
C ASN A 18 2.01 7.06 -6.82
N TRP A 19 0.89 7.00 -6.12
CA TRP A 19 0.89 6.96 -4.67
C TRP A 19 -0.07 5.90 -4.15
N PHE A 20 0.40 5.09 -3.19
CA PHE A 20 -0.44 4.24 -2.36
C PHE A 20 -0.52 4.81 -0.95
N GLU A 21 -1.70 4.71 -0.34
CA GLU A 21 -1.88 4.93 1.08
C GLU A 21 -2.97 4.00 1.60
N GLY A 22 -3.05 3.85 2.90
CA GLY A 22 -4.07 3.03 3.54
C GLY A 22 -3.76 2.75 4.98
N ARG A 23 -4.46 1.75 5.52
CA ARG A 23 -4.28 1.32 6.91
C ARG A 23 -4.21 -0.19 6.98
N THR A 24 -3.46 -0.67 7.98
CA THR A 24 -3.43 -2.08 8.35
C THR A 24 -4.26 -2.29 9.60
N TYR A 25 -5.18 -3.24 9.54
CA TYR A 25 -6.12 -3.55 10.62
C TYR A 25 -5.95 -4.99 11.07
N VAL A 26 -6.20 -5.23 12.35
CA VAL A 26 -6.35 -6.58 12.89
C VAL A 26 -7.71 -6.64 13.58
N ASN A 27 -8.59 -7.54 13.12
CA ASN A 27 -9.97 -7.66 13.59
C ASN A 27 -10.73 -6.32 13.57
N GLY A 28 -10.53 -5.54 12.50
CA GLY A 28 -11.19 -4.26 12.32
C GLY A 28 -10.60 -3.08 13.10
N GLN A 29 -9.52 -3.30 13.86
CA GLN A 29 -8.85 -2.24 14.61
C GLN A 29 -7.51 -1.90 13.98
N PRO A 30 -7.16 -0.61 13.83
CA PRO A 30 -5.85 -0.23 13.28
C PRO A 30 -4.73 -0.83 14.12
N GLN A 31 -3.75 -1.43 13.46
CA GLN A 31 -2.57 -1.98 14.11
C GLN A 31 -1.32 -1.62 13.32
N SER A 32 -0.35 -1.05 14.00
CA SER A 32 0.93 -0.64 13.42
C SER A 32 1.95 -1.78 13.36
N GLY A 33 3.02 -1.57 12.61
CA GLY A 33 4.15 -2.49 12.58
C GLY A 33 4.13 -3.49 11.44
N HIS A 34 3.12 -3.46 10.58
CA HIS A 34 3.02 -4.35 9.42
C HIS A 34 3.77 -3.75 8.24
N LYS A 35 4.44 -4.60 7.46
CA LYS A 35 5.29 -4.19 6.35
C LYS A 35 4.56 -4.37 5.04
N VAL A 36 4.37 -3.26 4.31
CA VAL A 36 3.70 -3.26 3.01
C VAL A 36 4.77 -3.15 1.91
N VAL A 37 4.68 -4.00 0.90
CA VAL A 37 5.56 -3.96 -0.27
C VAL A 37 4.75 -3.64 -1.52
N PHE A 38 5.45 -3.07 -2.50
CA PHE A 38 4.86 -2.65 -3.77
C PHE A 38 5.63 -3.28 -4.92
N SER A 39 4.92 -3.71 -5.96
CA SER A 39 5.54 -4.36 -7.11
C SER A 39 4.75 -4.09 -8.39
N TYR A 40 5.42 -4.30 -9.52
CA TYR A 40 4.78 -4.27 -10.84
C TYR A 40 4.02 -5.55 -11.16
N ALA A 41 4.24 -6.62 -10.41
CA ALA A 41 3.62 -7.93 -10.65
C ALA A 41 3.21 -8.56 -9.33
N GLN A 42 2.11 -9.30 -9.35
CA GLN A 42 1.67 -10.08 -8.18
C GLN A 42 2.75 -11.09 -7.81
N ASP A 43 3.15 -11.08 -6.54
CA ASP A 43 4.25 -11.91 -6.01
C ASP A 43 5.58 -11.71 -6.75
N GLY A 44 5.70 -10.60 -7.47
CA GLY A 44 6.94 -10.23 -8.13
C GLY A 44 7.95 -9.58 -7.17
N PRO A 45 9.15 -9.25 -7.68
CA PRO A 45 10.14 -8.59 -6.83
C PRO A 45 9.63 -7.24 -6.34
N PRO A 46 9.81 -6.93 -5.04
CA PRO A 46 9.45 -5.60 -4.54
C PRO A 46 10.20 -4.50 -5.27
N ALA A 47 9.49 -3.44 -5.65
CA ALA A 47 10.09 -2.30 -6.33
C ALA A 47 10.75 -1.33 -5.35
N THR A 48 10.41 -1.41 -4.06
CA THR A 48 10.96 -0.56 -3.00
C THR A 48 11.20 -1.40 -1.74
N ALA A 49 11.92 -0.82 -0.77
CA ALA A 49 12.00 -1.41 0.57
C ALA A 49 10.60 -1.45 1.19
N PRO A 50 10.31 -2.42 2.07
CA PRO A 50 9.02 -2.47 2.75
C PRO A 50 8.75 -1.20 3.55
N VAL A 51 7.47 -0.78 3.55
CA VAL A 51 7.01 0.39 4.30
C VAL A 51 6.28 -0.11 5.54
N GLN A 52 6.76 0.27 6.72
CA GLN A 52 6.13 -0.12 7.98
C GLN A 52 4.94 0.78 8.28
N SER A 53 3.79 0.19 8.60
CA SER A 53 2.61 0.94 8.98
C SER A 53 2.70 1.50 10.40
N GLY A 54 2.06 2.66 10.62
CA GLY A 54 2.01 3.35 11.90
C GLY A 54 3.25 4.17 12.21
N PRO A 55 3.27 4.82 13.38
CA PRO A 55 4.39 5.66 13.79
C PRO A 55 5.68 4.86 13.89
N HIS A 56 6.75 5.41 13.32
CA HIS A 56 8.09 4.82 13.41
C HIS A 56 9.12 5.89 13.09
N GLU A 57 10.40 5.54 13.19
CA GLU A 57 11.51 6.45 12.89
C GLU A 57 11.37 7.02 11.49
N GLY A 58 11.45 8.35 11.37
CA GLY A 58 11.22 9.07 10.13
C GLY A 58 9.78 9.53 9.93
N TYR A 59 8.79 8.83 10.53
CA TYR A 59 7.37 9.14 10.39
C TYR A 59 6.64 9.03 11.74
N PRO A 60 7.08 9.79 12.77
CA PRO A 60 6.49 9.65 14.11
C PRO A 60 5.06 10.17 14.21
N GLY A 61 4.62 10.98 13.24
CA GLY A 61 3.27 11.55 13.23
C GLY A 61 2.20 10.71 12.54
N TRP A 62 2.56 9.54 12.00
CA TRP A 62 1.55 8.67 11.38
C TRP A 62 0.59 8.11 12.43
N ASP A 63 -0.69 8.02 12.05
CA ASP A 63 -1.70 7.37 12.89
C ASP A 63 -1.46 5.86 12.98
N ALA A 64 -2.09 5.22 13.97
CA ALA A 64 -2.01 3.76 14.11
C ALA A 64 -2.44 3.07 12.81
N GLY A 65 -1.61 2.16 12.33
CA GLY A 65 -1.86 1.36 11.14
C GLY A 65 -1.68 2.08 9.81
N TYR A 66 -1.51 3.39 9.79
CA TYR A 66 -1.40 4.16 8.55
C TYR A 66 -0.09 3.87 7.82
N TYR A 67 -0.15 3.73 6.50
CA TYR A 67 1.03 3.72 5.65
C TYR A 67 0.79 4.58 4.42
N SER A 68 1.88 5.09 3.84
CA SER A 68 1.84 5.88 2.62
C SER A 68 3.17 5.74 1.90
N HIS A 69 3.13 5.61 0.59
CA HIS A 69 4.36 5.56 -0.20
C HIS A 69 4.12 6.07 -1.61
N ILE A 70 5.01 6.96 -2.05
CA ILE A 70 5.06 7.40 -3.45
C ILE A 70 5.95 6.41 -4.19
N ILE A 71 5.37 5.63 -5.10
CA ILE A 71 6.10 4.61 -5.85
C ILE A 71 6.76 5.16 -7.11
N ARG A 72 6.41 6.38 -7.51
CA ARG A 72 7.02 7.08 -8.63
C ARG A 72 6.91 8.59 -8.39
N THR A 73 8.03 9.32 -8.51
CA THR A 73 8.12 10.73 -8.13
C THR A 73 8.26 11.71 -9.30
N ASN A 74 8.48 11.24 -10.53
CA ASN A 74 8.67 12.09 -11.71
C ASN A 74 7.37 12.25 -12.49
N GLY A 75 6.28 12.55 -11.80
CA GLY A 75 4.96 12.60 -12.40
C GLY A 75 4.32 11.21 -12.47
N PRO A 76 2.99 11.15 -12.64
CA PRO A 76 2.28 9.88 -12.71
C PRO A 76 2.57 9.13 -14.00
N GLN A 77 2.57 7.80 -13.93
CA GLN A 77 2.73 6.92 -15.08
C GLN A 77 1.63 5.87 -15.08
N ALA A 78 1.09 5.58 -16.27
CA ALA A 78 0.10 4.52 -16.44
C ALA A 78 0.74 3.15 -16.16
N GLY A 79 -0.02 2.24 -15.62
CA GLY A 79 0.40 0.87 -15.40
C GLY A 79 -0.27 0.22 -14.19
N ASN A 80 -0.12 -1.10 -14.12
CA ASN A 80 -0.60 -1.88 -12.98
C ASN A 80 0.45 -1.93 -11.89
N TRP A 81 -0.01 -1.74 -10.66
CA TRP A 81 0.81 -1.91 -9.47
C TRP A 81 0.07 -2.79 -8.47
N TYR A 82 0.85 -3.44 -7.63
CA TYR A 82 0.36 -4.40 -6.64
C TYR A 82 0.94 -4.06 -5.28
N ALA A 83 0.15 -4.27 -4.23
CA ALA A 83 0.58 -4.06 -2.85
C ALA A 83 0.13 -5.23 -2.00
N TRP A 84 0.96 -5.66 -1.05
CA TRP A 84 0.63 -6.72 -0.09
C TRP A 84 1.48 -6.59 1.16
N ILE A 85 1.07 -7.31 2.21
CA ILE A 85 1.81 -7.35 3.48
C ILE A 85 2.72 -8.55 3.50
N VAL A 86 3.94 -8.36 4.01
CA VAL A 86 4.92 -9.41 4.22
C VAL A 86 5.26 -9.55 5.70
N ASP A 87 5.74 -10.74 6.09
CA ASP A 87 6.31 -10.97 7.41
C ASP A 87 7.77 -10.51 7.47
N ASP A 88 8.44 -10.73 8.60
CA ASP A 88 9.83 -10.31 8.80
C ASP A 88 10.81 -11.06 7.91
N ASN A 89 10.41 -12.18 7.32
CA ASN A 89 11.21 -12.95 6.38
C ASN A 89 10.94 -12.59 4.92
N GLY A 90 10.04 -11.61 4.67
CA GLY A 90 9.67 -11.19 3.33
C GLY A 90 8.62 -12.08 2.66
N ASN A 91 8.01 -13.01 3.38
CA ASN A 91 6.95 -13.86 2.84
C ASN A 91 5.61 -13.14 2.86
N ARG A 92 4.85 -13.26 1.77
CA ARG A 92 3.51 -12.66 1.69
C ARG A 92 2.55 -13.32 2.67
N ILE A 93 1.89 -12.48 3.49
CA ILE A 93 0.91 -12.91 4.50
C ILE A 93 -0.46 -12.25 4.30
N SER A 94 -0.69 -11.63 3.15
CA SER A 94 -1.98 -11.02 2.81
C SER A 94 -2.41 -11.40 1.41
N GLU A 95 -3.68 -11.17 1.10
CA GLU A 95 -4.12 -11.05 -0.27
C GLU A 95 -3.47 -9.84 -0.93
N VAL A 96 -3.51 -9.77 -2.26
CA VAL A 96 -2.85 -8.72 -3.04
C VAL A 96 -3.85 -7.65 -3.44
N GLY A 97 -3.54 -6.40 -3.14
CA GLY A 97 -4.26 -5.25 -3.68
C GLY A 97 -3.66 -4.87 -5.03
N ASN A 98 -4.53 -4.65 -6.03
CA ASN A 98 -4.12 -4.24 -7.36
C ASN A 98 -4.80 -2.93 -7.74
N TRP A 99 -4.03 -2.04 -8.38
CA TRP A 99 -4.58 -0.84 -8.97
C TRP A 99 -3.91 -0.53 -10.30
N GLN A 100 -4.72 -0.16 -11.29
CA GLN A 100 -4.23 0.33 -12.58
C GLN A 100 -4.23 1.85 -12.57
N PHE A 101 -3.04 2.44 -12.58
CA PHE A 101 -2.87 3.88 -12.71
C PHE A 101 -3.08 4.32 -14.15
N LYS A 102 -3.71 5.48 -14.34
CA LYS A 102 -4.05 6.02 -15.66
C LYS A 102 -2.99 6.95 -16.23
N GLY A 103 -2.06 7.42 -15.41
CA GLY A 103 -0.99 8.30 -15.85
C GLY A 103 -1.36 9.79 -15.80
N PRO A 104 -0.60 10.64 -16.52
CA PRO A 104 -0.81 12.09 -16.48
C PRO A 104 -2.24 12.48 -16.88
N GLY A 105 -2.82 13.42 -16.12
CA GLY A 105 -4.19 13.85 -16.31
C GLY A 105 -5.25 12.88 -15.79
N GLY A 106 -4.85 11.74 -15.24
CA GLY A 106 -5.79 10.78 -14.64
C GLY A 106 -6.23 11.21 -13.25
N ASP A 107 -7.43 10.79 -12.87
CA ASP A 107 -8.04 11.18 -11.59
C ASP A 107 -7.60 10.30 -10.42
N CYS A 108 -6.92 9.18 -10.69
CA CYS A 108 -6.70 8.11 -9.73
C CYS A 108 -5.23 7.71 -9.62
N ASN A 109 -4.35 8.69 -9.45
CA ASN A 109 -2.91 8.43 -9.27
C ASN A 109 -2.50 8.32 -7.79
N GLN A 110 -3.45 8.46 -6.86
CA GLN A 110 -3.30 8.21 -5.45
C GLN A 110 -4.42 7.29 -5.01
N VAL A 111 -4.10 6.07 -4.61
CA VAL A 111 -5.09 5.05 -4.28
C VAL A 111 -5.01 4.66 -2.80
N VAL A 112 -6.17 4.45 -2.19
CA VAL A 112 -6.27 3.99 -0.79
C VAL A 112 -6.54 2.49 -0.80
N VAL A 113 -5.61 1.72 -0.25
CA VAL A 113 -5.72 0.25 -0.11
C VAL A 113 -5.56 -0.11 1.36
N ASP A 114 -6.62 -0.68 1.93
CA ASP A 114 -6.63 -1.11 3.33
C ASP A 114 -6.51 -2.63 3.41
N PHE A 115 -5.82 -3.11 4.44
CA PHE A 115 -5.65 -4.53 4.72
C PHE A 115 -6.22 -4.86 6.10
N ASP A 116 -6.91 -5.97 6.22
CA ASP A 116 -7.50 -6.41 7.49
C ASP A 116 -7.35 -7.92 7.66
N SER A 117 -7.08 -8.35 8.90
CA SER A 117 -6.95 -9.75 9.26
C SER A 117 -8.24 -10.36 9.77
N ARG A 118 -9.40 -9.82 9.42
CA ARG A 118 -10.69 -10.41 9.80
C ARG A 118 -10.83 -11.84 9.28
N PRO A 119 -11.38 -12.73 10.11
CA PRO A 119 -11.64 -14.11 9.66
C PRO A 119 -12.66 -14.19 8.54
#